data_1c3cf0260239a419349a3dfcdd2da06b
#
_entry.id   1c3cf0260239a419349a3dfcdd2da06b
#
_cell.length_a   1.000
_cell.length_b   1.000
_cell.length_c   1.000
_cell.angle_alpha   90.00
_cell.angle_beta   90.00
_cell.angle_gamma   90.00
#
_symmetry.space_group_name_H-M   'P 1'
#
loop_
_entity.id
_entity.type
_entity.pdbx_description
1 polymer ?
#
loop_
_entity_poly.entity_id
_entity_poly.type
_entity_poly.pdbx_seq_one_letter_code
_entity_poly.pdbx_strand_id
1 'polypeptide(L)'
;MSATSALLSGRKDVIVVSSVSCIYGIGNPNEFEKSIMSIRVGEKISRNKFLFRLVENLYSRALAEFKRGTFRVKGDTVDIFLAYADYALRIEFWGDDIEAIYTIDPETNQRLETFNDINIYPANIFVSSAENTRTALEQIGEDMVVQVEAFRKEGKI
;
A
#
# COMPACT_ATOMS: atom_id res chain seq x y z
N MET A 1 -1.96 -0.44 10.88
CA MET A 1 -1.39 0.44 9.83
C MET A 1 -0.83 1.73 10.41
N SER A 2 -1.62 2.56 11.11
CA SER A 2 -1.19 3.86 11.64
C SER A 2 0.05 3.77 12.55
N ALA A 3 0.08 2.84 13.51
CA ALA A 3 1.25 2.61 14.37
C ALA A 3 2.51 2.21 13.58
N THR A 4 2.37 1.31 12.60
CA THR A 4 3.48 0.87 11.74
C THR A 4 4.05 2.04 10.94
N SER A 5 3.18 2.85 10.33
CA SER A 5 3.59 4.03 9.57
C SER A 5 4.28 5.06 10.46
N ALA A 6 3.78 5.29 11.69
CA ALA A 6 4.39 6.20 12.64
C ALA A 6 5.80 5.75 13.08
N LEU A 7 6.00 4.46 13.31
CA LEU A 7 7.33 3.91 13.65
C LEU A 7 8.32 4.02 12.49
N LEU A 8 7.86 3.72 11.26
CA LEU A 8 8.71 3.76 10.05
C LEU A 8 8.98 5.17 9.52
N SER A 9 8.21 6.17 9.98
CA SER A 9 8.49 7.59 9.65
C SER A 9 9.72 8.19 10.35
N GLY A 10 10.43 7.38 11.15
CA GLY A 10 11.61 7.83 11.91
C GLY A 10 11.31 8.65 13.17
N ARG A 11 10.03 8.78 13.55
CA ARG A 11 9.62 9.46 14.79
C ARG A 11 10.14 8.68 16.00
N LYS A 12 10.63 9.41 17.00
CA LYS A 12 11.12 8.84 18.27
C LYS A 12 10.16 9.05 19.45
N ASP A 13 9.06 9.74 19.21
CA ASP A 13 8.02 10.10 20.18
C ASP A 13 6.79 9.19 20.11
N VAL A 14 6.99 7.92 19.70
CA VAL A 14 5.91 6.93 19.50
C VAL A 14 5.99 5.84 20.55
N ILE A 15 4.89 5.64 21.29
CA ILE A 15 4.69 4.52 22.21
C ILE A 15 3.52 3.70 21.67
N VAL A 16 3.75 2.38 21.47
CA VAL A 16 2.72 1.45 21.01
C VAL A 16 2.26 0.57 22.17
N VAL A 17 0.98 0.63 22.47
CA VAL A 17 0.32 -0.28 23.43
C VAL A 17 -0.59 -1.20 22.65
N SER A 18 -0.33 -2.50 22.69
CA SER A 18 -1.08 -3.49 21.94
C SER A 18 -1.19 -4.83 22.70
N SER A 19 -2.09 -5.70 22.25
CA SER A 19 -2.18 -7.06 22.77
C SER A 19 -1.07 -7.94 22.20
N VAL A 20 -0.74 -9.03 22.90
CA VAL A 20 0.28 -10.01 22.47
C VAL A 20 -0.05 -10.64 21.11
N SER A 21 -1.32 -10.70 20.73
CA SER A 21 -1.75 -11.19 19.40
C SER A 21 -1.19 -10.38 18.24
N CYS A 22 -0.79 -9.12 18.45
CA CYS A 22 -0.15 -8.29 17.44
C CYS A 22 1.27 -8.76 17.06
N ILE A 23 1.89 -9.65 17.85
CA ILE A 23 3.20 -10.24 17.55
C ILE A 23 3.09 -11.31 16.45
N TYR A 24 1.92 -11.92 16.32
CA TYR A 24 1.66 -12.97 15.33
C TYR A 24 1.09 -12.37 14.04
N GLY A 25 1.60 -12.80 12.89
CA GLY A 25 1.08 -12.37 11.59
C GLY A 25 1.49 -10.95 11.19
N ILE A 26 2.61 -10.43 11.70
CA ILE A 26 3.20 -9.17 11.23
C ILE A 26 3.86 -9.44 9.88
N GLY A 27 3.57 -8.58 8.89
CA GLY A 27 4.25 -8.60 7.59
C GLY A 27 5.75 -8.33 7.73
N ASN A 28 6.50 -8.56 6.65
CA ASN A 28 7.94 -8.29 6.64
C ASN A 28 8.21 -6.76 6.67
N PRO A 29 8.81 -6.20 7.76
CA PRO A 29 9.06 -4.76 7.86
C PRO A 29 9.95 -4.22 6.74
N ASN A 30 10.94 -4.99 6.28
CA ASN A 30 11.84 -4.59 5.20
C ASN A 30 11.11 -4.45 3.86
N GLU A 31 10.21 -5.37 3.56
CA GLU A 31 9.39 -5.28 2.34
C GLU A 31 8.41 -4.11 2.42
N PHE A 32 7.82 -3.87 3.58
CA PHE A 32 6.96 -2.71 3.80
C PHE A 32 7.71 -1.40 3.61
N GLU A 33 8.93 -1.27 4.17
CA GLU A 33 9.78 -0.09 4.02
C GLU A 33 10.18 0.16 2.56
N LYS A 34 10.58 -0.87 1.82
CA LYS A 34 10.90 -0.79 0.39
C LYS A 34 9.71 -0.38 -0.47
N SER A 35 8.50 -0.65 0.00
CA SER A 35 7.26 -0.33 -0.70
C SER A 35 6.73 1.07 -0.40
N ILE A 36 7.42 1.85 0.44
CA ILE A 36 7.07 3.26 0.67
C ILE A 36 7.27 4.04 -0.62
N MET A 37 6.23 4.74 -1.05
CA MET A 37 6.25 5.55 -2.26
C MET A 37 6.40 7.03 -1.87
N SER A 38 7.61 7.56 -2.00
CA SER A 38 7.86 8.99 -1.85
C SER A 38 7.53 9.71 -3.15
N ILE A 39 6.82 10.82 -3.06
CA ILE A 39 6.47 11.70 -4.18
C ILE A 39 6.71 13.15 -3.82
N ARG A 40 6.99 13.98 -4.83
CA ARG A 40 7.29 15.41 -4.66
C ARG A 40 6.64 16.24 -5.76
N VAL A 41 6.25 17.48 -5.42
CA VAL A 41 5.81 18.48 -6.41
C VAL A 41 6.94 18.74 -7.41
N GLY A 42 6.62 18.76 -8.69
CA GLY A 42 7.58 18.88 -9.79
C GLY A 42 8.26 17.57 -10.19
N GLU A 43 7.93 16.44 -9.56
CA GLU A 43 8.43 15.12 -9.98
C GLU A 43 7.78 14.70 -11.31
N LYS A 44 8.61 14.21 -12.24
CA LYS A 44 8.16 13.67 -13.52
C LYS A 44 7.82 12.19 -13.39
N ILE A 45 6.55 11.90 -13.34
CA ILE A 45 6.03 10.54 -13.34
C ILE A 45 4.70 10.51 -14.10
N SER A 46 4.61 9.68 -15.15
CA SER A 46 3.33 9.56 -15.85
C SER A 46 2.26 9.03 -14.89
N ARG A 47 1.05 9.61 -15.02
CA ARG A 47 -0.10 9.22 -14.18
C ARG A 47 -0.32 7.70 -14.21
N ASN A 48 -0.20 7.04 -15.35
CA ASN A 48 -0.38 5.60 -15.45
C ASN A 48 0.66 4.82 -14.64
N LYS A 49 1.93 5.22 -14.68
CA LYS A 49 2.99 4.63 -13.86
C LYS A 49 2.72 4.85 -12.37
N PHE A 50 2.24 6.03 -12.00
CA PHE A 50 1.84 6.32 -10.64
C PHE A 50 0.69 5.42 -10.16
N LEU A 51 -0.38 5.27 -10.97
CA LEU A 51 -1.50 4.38 -10.66
C LEU A 51 -1.07 2.93 -10.52
N PHE A 52 -0.14 2.47 -11.37
CA PHE A 52 0.41 1.12 -11.27
C PHE A 52 1.14 0.90 -9.95
N ARG A 53 1.97 1.85 -9.51
CA ARG A 53 2.63 1.81 -8.20
C ARG A 53 1.64 1.79 -7.04
N LEU A 54 0.48 2.46 -7.14
CA LEU A 54 -0.57 2.37 -6.13
C LEU A 54 -1.14 0.95 -6.03
N VAL A 55 -1.38 0.29 -7.17
CA VAL A 55 -1.87 -1.10 -7.20
C VAL A 55 -0.83 -2.06 -6.62
N GLU A 56 0.46 -1.90 -6.94
CA GLU A 56 1.55 -2.67 -6.34
C GLU A 56 1.60 -2.47 -4.81
N ASN A 57 1.26 -1.29 -4.33
CA ASN A 57 1.11 -0.95 -2.92
C ASN A 57 -0.23 -1.36 -2.31
N LEU A 58 -0.96 -2.26 -2.98
CA LEU A 58 -2.22 -2.87 -2.52
C LEU A 58 -3.38 -1.89 -2.39
N TYR A 59 -3.32 -0.70 -3.01
CA TYR A 59 -4.48 0.16 -3.19
C TYR A 59 -5.34 -0.35 -4.34
N SER A 60 -6.65 -0.38 -4.16
CA SER A 60 -7.58 -0.76 -5.21
C SER A 60 -8.34 0.45 -5.77
N ARG A 61 -8.72 0.37 -7.05
CA ARG A 61 -9.50 1.43 -7.67
C ARG A 61 -10.93 1.43 -7.13
N ALA A 62 -11.40 2.56 -6.64
CA ALA A 62 -12.79 2.72 -6.20
C ALA A 62 -13.73 2.65 -7.42
N LEU A 63 -14.67 1.71 -7.41
CA LEU A 63 -15.68 1.56 -8.46
C LEU A 63 -16.98 2.29 -8.08
N ALA A 64 -17.41 2.20 -6.84
CA ALA A 64 -18.62 2.84 -6.33
C ALA A 64 -18.32 3.66 -5.07
N GLU A 65 -17.72 3.06 -4.06
CA GLU A 65 -17.46 3.67 -2.76
C GLU A 65 -15.99 4.07 -2.63
N PHE A 66 -15.75 5.32 -2.22
CA PHE A 66 -14.42 5.81 -1.90
C PHE A 66 -14.13 5.58 -0.42
N LYS A 67 -13.39 4.51 -0.11
CA LYS A 67 -13.06 4.07 1.25
C LYS A 67 -11.55 3.91 1.47
N ARG A 68 -11.14 3.74 2.72
CA ARG A 68 -9.72 3.54 3.05
C ARG A 68 -9.09 2.40 2.24
N GLY A 69 -7.88 2.64 1.75
CA GLY A 69 -7.15 1.70 0.89
C GLY A 69 -7.61 1.70 -0.57
N THR A 70 -8.42 2.70 -0.98
CA THR A 70 -8.80 2.85 -2.38
C THR A 70 -8.33 4.18 -2.97
N PHE A 71 -8.24 4.24 -4.29
CA PHE A 71 -7.99 5.47 -5.03
C PHE A 71 -9.05 5.68 -6.11
N ARG A 72 -9.29 6.92 -6.46
CA ARG A 72 -10.15 7.31 -7.59
C ARG A 72 -9.43 8.30 -8.51
N VAL A 73 -9.79 8.30 -9.78
CA VAL A 73 -9.19 9.16 -10.79
C VAL A 73 -10.29 10.02 -11.41
N LYS A 74 -10.08 11.33 -11.44
CA LYS A 74 -10.96 12.31 -12.05
C LYS A 74 -10.14 13.26 -12.93
N GLY A 75 -10.13 13.04 -14.26
CA GLY A 75 -9.28 13.81 -15.17
C GLY A 75 -7.81 13.66 -14.80
N ASP A 76 -7.15 14.76 -14.54
CA ASP A 76 -5.73 14.79 -14.15
C ASP A 76 -5.49 14.73 -12.63
N THR A 77 -6.54 14.45 -11.86
CA THR A 77 -6.49 14.36 -10.40
C THR A 77 -6.61 12.92 -9.94
N VAL A 78 -5.77 12.52 -8.98
CA VAL A 78 -5.82 11.23 -8.29
C VAL A 78 -6.05 11.45 -6.81
N ASP A 79 -7.17 10.94 -6.30
CA ASP A 79 -7.48 10.94 -4.87
C ASP A 79 -7.19 9.56 -4.29
N ILE A 80 -6.44 9.49 -3.18
CA ILE A 80 -6.06 8.26 -2.49
C ILE A 80 -6.58 8.33 -1.06
N PHE A 81 -7.53 7.47 -0.68
CA PHE A 81 -7.93 7.36 0.71
C PHE A 81 -6.94 6.47 1.44
N LEU A 82 -6.08 7.10 2.21
CA LEU A 82 -4.99 6.40 2.90
C LEU A 82 -5.54 5.34 3.87
N ALA A 83 -4.96 4.16 3.86
CA ALA A 83 -5.42 3.05 4.70
C ALA A 83 -5.19 3.29 6.21
N TYR A 84 -4.33 4.25 6.55
CA TYR A 84 -3.85 4.55 7.89
C TYR A 84 -4.25 5.93 8.42
N ALA A 85 -5.08 6.67 7.68
CA ALA A 85 -5.52 8.02 8.02
C ALA A 85 -7.02 8.22 7.78
N ASP A 86 -7.59 9.29 8.32
CA ASP A 86 -9.00 9.67 8.17
C ASP A 86 -9.22 10.69 7.04
N TYR A 87 -8.15 11.09 6.37
CA TYR A 87 -8.16 12.00 5.24
C TYR A 87 -7.71 11.28 3.97
N ALA A 88 -8.04 11.84 2.83
CA ALA A 88 -7.53 11.39 1.54
C ALA A 88 -6.44 12.35 1.05
N LEU A 89 -5.50 11.82 0.29
CA LEU A 89 -4.45 12.56 -0.39
C LEU A 89 -4.90 12.84 -1.82
N ARG A 90 -4.86 14.10 -2.25
CA ARG A 90 -5.11 14.51 -3.63
C ARG A 90 -3.82 14.92 -4.30
N ILE A 91 -3.60 14.38 -5.49
CA ILE A 91 -2.45 14.66 -6.34
C ILE A 91 -2.97 15.19 -7.66
N GLU A 92 -2.55 16.37 -8.03
CA GLU A 92 -2.88 16.99 -9.31
C GLU A 92 -1.70 16.84 -10.26
N PHE A 93 -2.01 16.42 -11.49
CA PHE A 93 -1.03 16.21 -12.55
C PHE A 93 -1.21 17.28 -13.65
N TRP A 94 -0.10 17.76 -14.17
CA TRP A 94 -0.06 18.50 -15.42
C TRP A 94 0.78 17.70 -16.43
N GLY A 95 0.09 16.96 -17.31
CA GLY A 95 0.78 15.97 -18.15
C GLY A 95 1.43 14.86 -17.33
N ASP A 96 2.75 14.79 -17.37
CA ASP A 96 3.57 13.85 -16.59
C ASP A 96 4.24 14.48 -15.35
N ASP A 97 3.90 15.70 -15.01
CA ASP A 97 4.44 16.41 -13.84
C ASP A 97 3.42 16.42 -12.68
N ILE A 98 3.87 16.20 -11.46
CA ILE A 98 3.05 16.42 -10.25
C ILE A 98 3.02 17.91 -9.97
N GLU A 99 1.84 18.55 -10.15
CA GLU A 99 1.66 19.98 -9.96
C GLU A 99 1.37 20.36 -8.51
N ALA A 100 0.55 19.57 -7.82
CA ALA A 100 0.16 19.82 -6.45
C ALA A 100 -0.09 18.54 -5.66
N ILE A 101 0.20 18.59 -4.35
CA ILE A 101 -0.05 17.53 -3.38
C ILE A 101 -0.72 18.16 -2.16
N TYR A 102 -1.90 17.68 -1.78
CA TYR A 102 -2.60 18.14 -0.59
C TYR A 102 -3.58 17.10 -0.05
N THR A 103 -3.93 17.23 1.22
CA THR A 103 -4.96 16.39 1.84
C THR A 103 -6.33 17.01 1.67
N ILE A 104 -7.34 16.15 1.62
CA ILE A 104 -8.75 16.51 1.54
C ILE A 104 -9.55 15.67 2.53
N ASP A 105 -10.63 16.25 3.01
CA ASP A 105 -11.67 15.49 3.67
C ASP A 105 -12.38 14.60 2.64
N PRO A 106 -12.48 13.28 2.85
CA PRO A 106 -13.01 12.35 1.85
C PRO A 106 -14.52 12.51 1.59
N GLU A 107 -15.29 13.07 2.52
CA GLU A 107 -16.74 13.28 2.41
C GLU A 107 -17.07 14.62 1.78
N THR A 108 -16.48 15.70 2.29
CA THR A 108 -16.77 17.07 1.85
C THR A 108 -15.91 17.52 0.67
N ASN A 109 -14.79 16.83 0.38
CA ASN A 109 -13.73 17.22 -0.54
C ASN A 109 -13.04 18.56 -0.19
N GLN A 110 -13.21 19.05 1.02
CA GLN A 110 -12.56 20.26 1.48
C GLN A 110 -11.04 20.03 1.57
N ARG A 111 -10.27 20.97 1.03
CA ARG A 111 -8.80 20.98 1.13
C ARG A 111 -8.39 21.26 2.57
N LEU A 112 -7.45 20.46 3.10
CA LEU A 112 -6.95 20.55 4.46
C LEU A 112 -5.52 21.13 4.48
N GLU A 113 -4.52 20.35 4.13
CA GLU A 113 -3.11 20.69 4.24
C GLU A 113 -2.37 20.44 2.92
N THR A 114 -1.38 21.28 2.61
CA THR A 114 -0.59 21.21 1.37
C THR A 114 0.83 20.74 1.68
N PHE A 115 1.39 19.92 0.81
CA PHE A 115 2.71 19.32 0.96
C PHE A 115 3.56 19.57 -0.28
N ASN A 116 4.86 19.73 -0.10
CA ASN A 116 5.84 19.73 -1.18
C ASN A 116 6.31 18.32 -1.51
N ASP A 117 6.39 17.46 -0.50
CA ASP A 117 6.71 16.04 -0.59
C ASP A 117 5.95 15.25 0.45
N ILE A 118 5.65 14.00 0.15
CA ILE A 118 4.94 13.09 1.07
C ILE A 118 5.30 11.64 0.78
N ASN A 119 5.25 10.82 1.84
CA ASN A 119 5.38 9.38 1.75
C ASN A 119 4.00 8.71 1.80
N ILE A 120 3.72 7.87 0.80
CA ILE A 120 2.53 7.03 0.74
C ILE A 120 2.95 5.62 1.14
N TYR A 121 2.41 5.14 2.26
CA TYR A 121 2.65 3.79 2.75
C TYR A 121 1.69 2.80 2.08
N PRO A 122 2.07 1.52 1.97
CA PRO A 122 1.19 0.48 1.43
C PRO A 122 -0.16 0.41 2.15
N ALA A 123 -1.20 0.03 1.41
CA ALA A 123 -2.55 -0.12 1.97
C ALA A 123 -2.69 -1.32 2.91
N ASN A 124 -1.72 -2.25 2.90
CA ASN A 124 -1.68 -3.41 3.79
C ASN A 124 -0.25 -3.69 4.25
N ILE A 125 -0.10 -4.23 5.47
CA ILE A 125 1.20 -4.64 6.03
C ILE A 125 1.78 -5.90 5.36
N PHE A 126 0.96 -6.67 4.67
CA PHE A 126 1.35 -7.91 3.97
C PHE A 126 1.79 -7.67 2.52
N VAL A 127 2.35 -6.50 2.24
CA VAL A 127 2.97 -6.24 0.94
C VAL A 127 4.18 -7.16 0.75
N SER A 128 4.30 -7.74 -0.44
CA SER A 128 5.41 -8.61 -0.82
C SER A 128 5.91 -8.22 -2.21
N SER A 129 7.21 -8.36 -2.45
CA SER A 129 7.77 -8.16 -3.77
C SER A 129 7.28 -9.25 -4.76
N ALA A 130 7.23 -8.93 -6.05
CA ALA A 130 6.88 -9.89 -7.10
C ALA A 130 7.86 -11.09 -7.12
N GLU A 131 9.13 -10.87 -6.79
CA GLU A 131 10.14 -11.90 -6.69
C GLU A 131 9.86 -12.89 -5.55
N ASN A 132 9.58 -12.37 -4.34
CA ASN A 132 9.22 -13.19 -3.18
C ASN A 132 7.93 -13.98 -3.43
N THR A 133 6.95 -13.37 -4.08
CA THR A 133 5.69 -14.04 -4.45
C THR A 133 5.95 -15.19 -5.43
N ARG A 134 6.79 -15.00 -6.44
CA ARG A 134 7.16 -16.05 -7.39
C ARG A 134 7.87 -17.20 -6.70
N THR A 135 8.89 -16.91 -5.88
CA THR A 135 9.63 -17.94 -5.14
C THR A 135 8.71 -18.73 -4.20
N ALA A 136 7.79 -18.04 -3.50
CA ALA A 136 6.82 -18.72 -2.65
C ALA A 136 5.88 -19.64 -3.44
N LEU A 137 5.42 -19.23 -4.64
CA LEU A 137 4.58 -20.05 -5.51
C LEU A 137 5.33 -21.29 -6.03
N GLU A 138 6.60 -21.14 -6.37
CA GLU A 138 7.46 -22.26 -6.78
C GLU A 138 7.61 -23.28 -5.63
N GLN A 139 7.93 -22.82 -4.42
CA GLN A 139 8.04 -23.68 -3.24
C GLN A 139 6.72 -24.38 -2.88
N ILE A 140 5.60 -23.65 -2.92
CA ILE A 140 4.25 -24.25 -2.68
C ILE A 140 3.97 -25.33 -3.73
N GLY A 141 4.36 -25.11 -4.98
CA GLY A 141 4.22 -26.11 -6.06
C GLY A 141 5.01 -27.39 -5.79
N GLU A 142 6.26 -27.26 -5.34
CA GLU A 142 7.11 -28.39 -4.96
C GLU A 142 6.55 -29.16 -3.76
N ASP A 143 6.17 -28.43 -2.69
CA ASP A 143 5.59 -29.02 -1.49
C ASP A 143 4.27 -29.76 -1.80
N MET A 144 3.45 -29.20 -2.69
CA MET A 144 2.20 -29.85 -3.14
C MET A 144 2.47 -31.19 -3.80
N VAL A 145 3.46 -31.29 -4.70
CA VAL A 145 3.81 -32.55 -5.38
C VAL A 145 4.24 -33.59 -4.36
N VAL A 146 5.12 -33.23 -3.43
CA VAL A 146 5.60 -34.13 -2.37
C VAL A 146 4.43 -34.61 -1.48
N GLN A 147 3.52 -33.71 -1.11
CA GLN A 147 2.38 -34.05 -0.26
C GLN A 147 1.36 -34.95 -0.97
N VAL A 148 1.09 -34.70 -2.26
CA VAL A 148 0.22 -35.55 -3.07
C VAL A 148 0.78 -36.96 -3.21
N GLU A 149 2.09 -37.09 -3.43
CA GLU A 149 2.73 -38.43 -3.49
C GLU A 149 2.68 -39.16 -2.16
N ALA A 150 2.85 -38.45 -1.04
CA ALA A 150 2.71 -39.02 0.30
C ALA A 150 1.28 -39.55 0.51
N PHE A 151 0.25 -38.78 0.16
CA PHE A 151 -1.15 -39.19 0.29
C PHE A 151 -1.49 -40.39 -0.62
N ARG A 152 -0.93 -40.45 -1.83
CA ARG A 152 -1.09 -41.62 -2.71
C ARG A 152 -0.52 -42.89 -2.11
N LYS A 153 0.68 -42.81 -1.51
CA LYS A 153 1.32 -43.96 -0.82
C LYS A 153 0.52 -44.42 0.39
N GLU A 154 -0.18 -43.53 1.06
CA GLU A 154 -1.03 -43.81 2.21
C GLU A 154 -2.45 -44.26 1.81
N GLY A 155 -2.77 -44.30 0.51
CA GLY A 155 -4.11 -44.68 0.03
C GLY A 155 -5.20 -43.66 0.35
N LYS A 156 -4.85 -42.39 0.53
CA LYS A 156 -5.79 -41.30 0.85
C LYS A 156 -6.28 -40.52 -0.37
N ILE A 157 -5.70 -40.81 -1.52
CA ILE A 157 -6.09 -40.29 -2.87
C ILE A 157 -6.02 -41.44 -3.86
#